data_ee8a7d9cce7e826a25a3be0cd92a7fff
#
_entry.id   ee8a7d9cce7e826a25a3be0cd92a7fff
#
_cell.length_a   1.000
_cell.length_b   1.000
_cell.length_c   1.000
_cell.angle_alpha   90.00
_cell.angle_beta   90.00
_cell.angle_gamma   90.00
#
_symmetry.space_group_name_H-M   'P 1'
#
loop_
_entity.id
_entity.type
_entity.pdbx_description
1 polymer ?
#
loop_
_entity_poly.entity_id
_entity_poly.type
_entity_poly.pdbx_seq_one_letter_code
_entity_poly.pdbx_strand_id
1 'polypeptide(L)'
;MSLFPSANDFKSGPGVEKDAPRKTGVGRFFELVGRDMSGMFLANLLTCLGFLPVICLVYIGFLMNSLPVMVLSAAVGGILAGPVLAGMYDTVLRALRDEAGYWWTTYRKAFRQNFKASILPGMLYCVVVTVQVFLVYFCFNMLYHGTNVGVGMWVATVLNLILFHMLFSLSLIHISEPTR
;
A
#
# COMPACT_ATOMS: atom_id res chain seq x y z
N MET A 1 -21.25 -7.79 -24.31
CA MET A 1 -19.80 -7.93 -24.05
C MET A 1 -19.55 -7.40 -22.64
N SER A 2 -19.28 -8.27 -21.67
CA SER A 2 -18.97 -7.81 -20.30
C SER A 2 -17.57 -7.21 -20.32
N LEU A 3 -17.44 -5.97 -19.85
CA LEU A 3 -16.17 -5.24 -19.71
C LEU A 3 -15.16 -5.96 -18.76
N PHE A 4 -15.64 -6.94 -18.02
CA PHE A 4 -14.80 -7.74 -17.12
C PHE A 4 -14.95 -9.23 -17.51
N PRO A 5 -13.84 -9.88 -17.88
CA PRO A 5 -13.86 -11.29 -18.19
C PRO A 5 -14.30 -12.11 -16.97
N SER A 6 -15.07 -13.16 -17.21
CA SER A 6 -15.49 -14.10 -16.18
C SER A 6 -14.29 -14.87 -15.62
N ALA A 7 -14.36 -15.29 -14.35
CA ALA A 7 -13.29 -16.12 -13.75
C ALA A 7 -12.99 -17.41 -14.52
N ASN A 8 -13.93 -17.87 -15.36
CA ASN A 8 -13.76 -19.05 -16.21
C ASN A 8 -13.02 -18.77 -17.53
N ASP A 9 -12.89 -17.50 -17.93
CA ASP A 9 -12.19 -17.11 -19.16
C ASP A 9 -10.66 -17.09 -18.99
N PHE A 10 -10.19 -17.16 -17.76
CA PHE A 10 -8.78 -17.20 -17.44
C PHE A 10 -8.38 -18.63 -17.08
N LYS A 11 -7.88 -19.36 -18.06
CA LYS A 11 -7.11 -20.56 -17.75
C LYS A 11 -5.93 -20.12 -16.89
N SER A 12 -5.91 -20.57 -15.63
CA SER A 12 -4.72 -20.45 -14.79
C SER A 12 -3.55 -20.95 -15.64
N GLY A 13 -2.54 -20.11 -15.86
CA GLY A 13 -1.32 -20.57 -16.52
C GLY A 13 -0.80 -21.83 -15.81
N PRO A 14 0.08 -22.62 -16.44
CA PRO A 14 0.52 -23.92 -15.93
C PRO A 14 1.21 -23.87 -14.57
N GLY A 15 1.27 -22.73 -13.91
CA GLY A 15 1.96 -22.59 -12.64
C GLY A 15 3.46 -22.89 -12.76
N VAL A 16 4.19 -22.73 -11.68
CA VAL A 16 5.57 -23.19 -11.59
C VAL A 16 5.54 -24.65 -11.14
N GLU A 17 6.23 -25.55 -11.85
CA GLU A 17 6.40 -26.95 -11.42
C GLU A 17 6.98 -26.98 -10.00
N LYS A 18 6.44 -27.89 -9.15
CA LYS A 18 6.84 -27.98 -7.74
C LYS A 18 8.33 -28.21 -7.54
N ASP A 19 8.94 -28.91 -8.49
CA ASP A 19 10.35 -29.33 -8.44
C ASP A 19 11.27 -28.45 -9.30
N ALA A 20 10.76 -27.37 -9.91
CA ALA A 20 11.58 -26.45 -10.68
C ALA A 20 12.64 -25.76 -9.79
N PRO A 21 13.92 -25.73 -10.18
CA PRO A 21 14.97 -25.08 -9.41
C PRO A 21 14.70 -23.59 -9.31
N ARG A 22 14.46 -23.12 -8.09
CA ARG A 22 14.18 -21.69 -7.84
C ARG A 22 15.46 -20.87 -7.92
N LYS A 23 15.45 -19.82 -8.69
CA LYS A 23 16.53 -18.83 -8.67
C LYS A 23 16.60 -18.16 -7.30
N THR A 24 17.77 -17.71 -6.89
CA THR A 24 18.01 -17.03 -5.63
C THR A 24 18.51 -15.60 -5.86
N GLY A 25 18.36 -14.73 -4.85
CA GLY A 25 18.85 -13.36 -4.88
C GLY A 25 18.21 -12.49 -5.99
N VAL A 26 19.02 -11.69 -6.65
CA VAL A 26 18.60 -10.73 -7.69
C VAL A 26 17.94 -11.42 -8.90
N GLY A 27 18.41 -12.63 -9.25
CA GLY A 27 17.83 -13.41 -10.34
C GLY A 27 16.38 -13.83 -10.07
N ARG A 28 16.06 -14.09 -8.80
CA ARG A 28 14.67 -14.36 -8.37
C ARG A 28 13.78 -13.15 -8.48
N PHE A 29 14.28 -11.98 -8.12
CA PHE A 29 13.54 -10.72 -8.25
C PHE A 29 13.13 -10.47 -9.72
N PHE A 30 14.07 -10.57 -10.66
CA PHE A 30 13.75 -10.35 -12.08
C PHE A 30 12.81 -11.41 -12.66
N GLU A 31 12.89 -12.65 -12.19
CA GLU A 31 11.97 -13.72 -12.59
C GLU A 31 10.52 -13.40 -12.14
N LEU A 32 10.33 -13.01 -10.87
CA LEU A 32 9.03 -12.64 -10.32
C LEU A 32 8.45 -11.41 -11.03
N VAL A 33 9.27 -10.37 -11.22
CA VAL A 33 8.86 -9.17 -11.93
C VAL A 33 8.45 -9.51 -13.38
N GLY A 34 9.23 -10.33 -14.09
CA GLY A 34 8.90 -10.70 -15.48
C GLY A 34 7.64 -11.53 -15.60
N ARG A 35 7.39 -12.43 -14.65
CA ARG A 35 6.24 -13.34 -14.66
C ARG A 35 4.93 -12.67 -14.25
N ASP A 36 4.95 -11.92 -13.15
CA ASP A 36 3.75 -11.41 -12.49
C ASP A 36 3.59 -9.88 -12.59
N MET A 37 4.44 -9.22 -13.41
CA MET A 37 4.50 -7.76 -13.52
C MET A 37 3.14 -7.13 -13.84
N SER A 38 2.39 -7.69 -14.78
CA SER A 38 1.07 -7.15 -15.15
C SER A 38 0.08 -7.19 -13.99
N GLY A 39 0.03 -8.29 -13.27
CA GLY A 39 -0.85 -8.45 -12.10
C GLY A 39 -0.46 -7.53 -10.95
N MET A 40 0.83 -7.43 -10.66
CA MET A 40 1.35 -6.51 -9.65
C MET A 40 1.11 -5.04 -10.02
N PHE A 41 1.32 -4.68 -11.29
CA PHE A 41 1.08 -3.32 -11.78
C PHE A 41 -0.40 -2.94 -11.66
N LEU A 42 -1.32 -3.81 -12.07
CA LEU A 42 -2.76 -3.58 -11.98
C LEU A 42 -3.24 -3.51 -10.53
N ALA A 43 -2.71 -4.34 -9.63
CA ALA A 43 -3.01 -4.29 -8.21
C ALA A 43 -2.54 -2.96 -7.59
N ASN A 44 -1.34 -2.48 -7.95
CA ASN A 44 -0.83 -1.18 -7.53
C ASN A 44 -1.67 -0.03 -8.08
N LEU A 45 -2.03 -0.06 -9.37
CA LEU A 45 -2.87 0.96 -10.00
C LEU A 45 -4.23 1.07 -9.30
N LEU A 46 -4.86 -0.08 -9.01
CA LEU A 46 -6.13 -0.12 -8.28
C LEU A 46 -5.98 0.43 -6.85
N THR A 47 -4.86 0.15 -6.22
CA THR A 47 -4.53 0.71 -4.90
C THR A 47 -4.36 2.22 -4.95
N CYS A 48 -3.64 2.75 -5.94
CA CYS A 48 -3.52 4.19 -6.16
C CYS A 48 -4.89 4.85 -6.37
N LEU A 49 -5.77 4.24 -7.17
CA LEU A 49 -7.15 4.72 -7.34
C LEU A 49 -7.94 4.71 -6.02
N GLY A 50 -7.75 3.69 -5.19
CA GLY A 50 -8.36 3.60 -3.86
C GLY A 50 -7.87 4.67 -2.87
N PHE A 51 -6.67 5.22 -3.09
CA PHE A 51 -6.13 6.32 -2.29
C PHE A 51 -6.58 7.71 -2.76
N LEU A 52 -7.13 7.85 -3.97
CA LEU A 52 -7.58 9.17 -4.48
C LEU A 52 -8.55 9.89 -3.53
N PRO A 53 -9.58 9.24 -2.94
CA PRO A 53 -10.45 9.91 -1.97
C PRO A 53 -9.69 10.47 -0.76
N VAL A 54 -8.71 9.74 -0.23
CA VAL A 54 -7.87 10.19 0.88
C VAL A 54 -7.09 11.45 0.49
N ILE A 55 -6.44 11.39 -0.68
CA ILE A 55 -5.62 12.51 -1.19
C ILE A 55 -6.50 13.75 -1.39
N CYS A 56 -7.66 13.62 -2.01
CA CYS A 56 -8.59 14.73 -2.21
C CYS A 56 -9.08 15.35 -0.90
N LEU A 57 -9.45 14.51 0.07
CA LEU A 57 -9.94 14.98 1.36
C LEU A 57 -8.83 15.69 2.17
N VAL A 58 -7.62 15.12 2.21
CA VAL A 58 -6.47 15.73 2.90
C VAL A 58 -6.07 17.04 2.22
N TYR A 59 -6.14 17.11 0.89
CA TYR A 59 -5.85 18.31 0.13
C TYR A 59 -6.81 19.46 0.46
N ILE A 60 -8.10 19.16 0.67
CA ILE A 60 -9.07 20.17 1.14
C ILE A 60 -8.66 20.71 2.50
N GLY A 61 -8.26 19.85 3.44
CA GLY A 61 -7.74 20.28 4.74
C GLY A 61 -6.48 21.16 4.65
N PHE A 62 -5.61 20.83 3.67
CA PHE A 62 -4.42 21.63 3.37
C PHE A 62 -4.78 23.02 2.86
N LEU A 63 -5.75 23.15 1.94
CA LEU A 63 -6.24 24.45 1.46
C LEU A 63 -6.86 25.30 2.56
N MET A 64 -7.46 24.66 3.58
CA MET A 64 -7.99 25.34 4.77
C MET A 64 -6.92 25.72 5.79
N ASN A 65 -5.65 25.39 5.55
CA ASN A 65 -4.54 25.56 6.49
C ASN A 65 -4.85 24.99 7.90
N SER A 66 -5.56 23.88 7.97
CA SER A 66 -6.05 23.29 9.21
C SER A 66 -5.56 21.86 9.39
N LEU A 67 -4.53 21.69 10.24
CA LEU A 67 -4.01 20.36 10.58
C LEU A 67 -5.09 19.43 11.16
N PRO A 68 -5.99 19.86 12.07
CA PRO A 68 -7.07 18.99 12.53
C PRO A 68 -7.97 18.49 11.42
N VAL A 69 -8.32 19.33 10.44
CA VAL A 69 -9.12 18.91 9.28
C VAL A 69 -8.37 17.92 8.41
N MET A 70 -7.07 18.11 8.18
CA MET A 70 -6.24 17.15 7.45
C MET A 70 -6.22 15.78 8.14
N VAL A 71 -6.03 15.74 9.47
CA VAL A 71 -5.99 14.50 10.26
C VAL A 71 -7.33 13.78 10.23
N LEU A 72 -8.44 14.50 10.43
CA LEU A 72 -9.79 13.92 10.35
C LEU A 72 -10.08 13.38 8.94
N SER A 73 -9.72 14.11 7.91
CA SER A 73 -9.86 13.71 6.51
C SER A 73 -9.06 12.44 6.21
N ALA A 74 -7.83 12.35 6.72
CA ALA A 74 -6.98 11.17 6.59
C ALA A 74 -7.59 9.96 7.31
N ALA A 75 -8.14 10.14 8.51
CA ALA A 75 -8.80 9.08 9.26
C ALA A 75 -10.01 8.53 8.48
N VAL A 76 -10.89 9.43 8.00
CA VAL A 76 -12.09 9.03 7.22
C VAL A 76 -11.68 8.32 5.92
N GLY A 77 -10.72 8.88 5.18
CA GLY A 77 -10.22 8.26 3.95
C GLY A 77 -9.55 6.91 4.19
N GLY A 78 -8.89 6.75 5.33
CA GLY A 78 -8.21 5.53 5.76
C GLY A 78 -9.12 4.31 5.91
N ILE A 79 -10.45 4.53 6.09
CA ILE A 79 -11.45 3.46 6.14
C ILE A 79 -11.40 2.62 4.84
N LEU A 80 -11.22 3.25 3.71
CA LEU A 80 -11.12 2.57 2.41
C LEU A 80 -9.69 2.15 2.09
N ALA A 81 -8.70 2.96 2.46
CA ALA A 81 -7.29 2.72 2.16
C ALA A 81 -6.77 1.41 2.79
N GLY A 82 -7.19 1.07 4.01
CA GLY A 82 -6.78 -0.16 4.68
C GLY A 82 -7.14 -1.42 3.89
N PRO A 83 -8.42 -1.66 3.54
CA PRO A 83 -8.82 -2.82 2.73
C PRO A 83 -8.15 -2.87 1.35
N VAL A 84 -7.94 -1.73 0.73
CA VAL A 84 -7.26 -1.61 -0.58
C VAL A 84 -5.80 -2.06 -0.45
N LEU A 85 -5.09 -1.61 0.59
CA LEU A 85 -3.73 -2.06 0.90
C LEU A 85 -3.67 -3.56 1.20
N ALA A 86 -4.61 -4.08 1.98
CA ALA A 86 -4.67 -5.51 2.29
C ALA A 86 -4.81 -6.35 1.00
N GLY A 87 -5.64 -5.90 0.05
CA GLY A 87 -5.78 -6.54 -1.26
C GLY A 87 -4.46 -6.55 -2.05
N MET A 88 -3.75 -5.44 -2.09
CA MET A 88 -2.46 -5.33 -2.76
C MET A 88 -1.40 -6.24 -2.12
N TYR A 89 -1.25 -6.18 -0.78
CA TYR A 89 -0.25 -6.98 -0.08
C TYR A 89 -0.47 -8.48 -0.25
N ASP A 90 -1.71 -8.97 -0.13
CA ASP A 90 -2.01 -10.41 -0.34
C ASP A 90 -1.69 -10.83 -1.79
N THR A 91 -2.00 -9.98 -2.78
CA THR A 91 -1.66 -10.25 -4.18
C THR A 91 -0.15 -10.35 -4.39
N VAL A 92 0.63 -9.44 -3.82
CA VAL A 92 2.09 -9.45 -3.92
C VAL A 92 2.70 -10.63 -3.16
N LEU A 93 2.22 -10.92 -1.94
CA LEU A 93 2.71 -12.06 -1.15
C LEU A 93 2.46 -13.40 -1.84
N ARG A 94 1.30 -13.58 -2.49
CA ARG A 94 1.02 -14.80 -3.25
C ARG A 94 1.92 -14.94 -4.45
N ALA A 95 2.19 -13.86 -5.17
CA ALA A 95 3.16 -13.87 -6.26
C ALA A 95 4.57 -14.26 -5.76
N LEU A 96 5.00 -13.75 -4.60
CA LEU A 96 6.28 -14.11 -3.96
C LEU A 96 6.34 -15.59 -3.54
N ARG A 97 5.20 -16.18 -3.16
CA ARG A 97 5.09 -17.58 -2.73
C ARG A 97 4.86 -18.55 -3.90
N ASP A 98 4.83 -18.07 -5.14
CA ASP A 98 4.49 -18.86 -6.34
C ASP A 98 3.09 -19.50 -6.27
N GLU A 99 2.17 -18.93 -5.51
CA GLU A 99 0.80 -19.42 -5.43
C GLU A 99 0.06 -19.15 -6.75
N ALA A 100 -0.56 -20.19 -7.31
CA ALA A 100 -1.38 -20.05 -8.51
C ALA A 100 -2.62 -19.17 -8.20
N GLY A 101 -2.90 -18.21 -9.07
CA GLY A 101 -4.11 -17.41 -8.93
C GLY A 101 -4.11 -16.22 -9.88
N TYR A 102 -5.32 -15.83 -10.29
CA TYR A 102 -5.50 -14.61 -11.05
C TYR A 102 -5.51 -13.40 -10.10
N TRP A 103 -4.71 -12.39 -10.38
CA TRP A 103 -4.49 -11.24 -9.50
C TRP A 103 -5.79 -10.58 -9.02
N TRP A 104 -6.80 -10.42 -9.91
CA TRP A 104 -8.07 -9.77 -9.56
C TRP A 104 -8.90 -10.58 -8.56
N THR A 105 -8.98 -11.90 -8.75
CA THR A 105 -9.70 -12.78 -7.82
C THR A 105 -9.05 -12.78 -6.44
N THR A 106 -7.71 -12.82 -6.41
CA THR A 106 -6.90 -12.73 -5.19
C THR A 106 -7.12 -11.41 -4.48
N TYR A 107 -6.94 -10.30 -5.20
CA TYR A 107 -7.14 -8.94 -4.68
C TYR A 107 -8.54 -8.75 -4.09
N ARG A 108 -9.58 -9.09 -4.86
CA ARG A 108 -10.97 -8.93 -4.43
C ARG A 108 -11.31 -9.80 -3.23
N LYS A 109 -10.78 -11.03 -3.18
CA LYS A 109 -10.96 -11.94 -2.04
C LYS A 109 -10.31 -11.36 -0.79
N ALA A 110 -9.06 -10.96 -0.85
CA ALA A 110 -8.33 -10.37 0.26
C ALA A 110 -8.97 -9.05 0.74
N PHE A 111 -9.35 -8.17 -0.17
CA PHE A 111 -10.09 -6.95 0.12
C PHE A 111 -11.35 -7.24 0.97
N ARG A 112 -12.17 -8.21 0.54
CA ARG A 112 -13.42 -8.54 1.24
C ARG A 112 -13.18 -9.24 2.58
N GLN A 113 -12.26 -10.19 2.64
CA GLN A 113 -11.96 -10.95 3.85
C GLN A 113 -11.37 -10.08 4.95
N ASN A 114 -10.47 -9.16 4.58
CA ASN A 114 -9.77 -8.31 5.53
C ASN A 114 -10.44 -6.94 5.73
N PHE A 115 -11.61 -6.69 5.11
CA PHE A 115 -12.22 -5.37 5.12
C PHE A 115 -12.34 -4.79 6.53
N LYS A 116 -12.99 -5.49 7.44
CA LYS A 116 -13.20 -5.01 8.81
C LYS A 116 -11.90 -4.92 9.63
N ALA A 117 -11.02 -5.91 9.48
CA ALA A 117 -9.77 -5.97 10.21
C ALA A 117 -8.77 -4.89 9.78
N SER A 118 -8.81 -4.46 8.52
CA SER A 118 -7.89 -3.48 7.94
C SER A 118 -8.35 -2.02 8.08
N ILE A 119 -9.59 -1.75 8.52
CA ILE A 119 -10.07 -0.37 8.70
C ILE A 119 -9.21 0.39 9.70
N LEU A 120 -9.06 -0.11 10.92
CA LEU A 120 -8.30 0.58 11.97
C LEU A 120 -6.82 0.78 11.59
N PRO A 121 -6.07 -0.23 11.13
CA PRO A 121 -4.73 -0.04 10.62
C PRO A 121 -4.66 0.97 9.48
N GLY A 122 -5.63 0.94 8.54
CA GLY A 122 -5.69 1.88 7.41
C GLY A 122 -5.90 3.32 7.85
N MET A 123 -6.80 3.57 8.80
CA MET A 123 -7.01 4.89 9.40
C MET A 123 -5.73 5.41 10.06
N LEU A 124 -5.09 4.59 10.90
CA LEU A 124 -3.84 4.95 11.58
C LEU A 124 -2.73 5.25 10.57
N TYR A 125 -2.60 4.41 9.55
CA TYR A 125 -1.62 4.61 8.48
C TYR A 125 -1.81 5.95 7.78
N CYS A 126 -3.03 6.25 7.32
CA CYS A 126 -3.32 7.50 6.62
C CYS A 126 -3.08 8.73 7.51
N VAL A 127 -3.46 8.67 8.79
CA VAL A 127 -3.19 9.74 9.75
C VAL A 127 -1.70 9.99 9.91
N VAL A 128 -0.92 8.93 10.16
CA VAL A 128 0.53 9.07 10.36
C VAL A 128 1.22 9.56 9.10
N VAL A 129 0.87 9.02 7.92
CA VAL A 129 1.43 9.50 6.65
C VAL A 129 1.09 10.97 6.42
N THR A 130 -0.13 11.40 6.72
CA THR A 130 -0.55 12.79 6.59
C THR A 130 0.27 13.71 7.50
N VAL A 131 0.47 13.32 8.76
CA VAL A 131 1.32 14.08 9.70
C VAL A 131 2.77 14.13 9.22
N GLN A 132 3.31 13.03 8.69
CA GLN A 132 4.68 12.99 8.14
C GLN A 132 4.83 13.91 6.93
N VAL A 133 3.88 13.86 5.99
CA VAL A 133 3.87 14.77 4.81
C VAL A 133 3.78 16.23 5.26
N PHE A 134 2.95 16.52 6.24
CA PHE A 134 2.86 17.86 6.82
C PHE A 134 4.17 18.32 7.46
N LEU A 135 4.84 17.45 8.21
CA LEU A 135 6.15 17.76 8.81
C LEU A 135 7.21 18.06 7.76
N VAL A 136 7.27 17.25 6.69
CA VAL A 136 8.18 17.48 5.56
C VAL A 136 7.88 18.83 4.89
N TYR A 137 6.61 19.09 4.60
CA TYR A 137 6.17 20.38 4.06
C TYR A 137 6.57 21.55 4.98
N PHE A 138 6.34 21.42 6.28
CA PHE A 138 6.71 22.43 7.27
C PHE A 138 8.22 22.70 7.27
N CYS A 139 9.06 21.66 7.24
CA CYS A 139 10.52 21.81 7.17
C CYS A 139 10.96 22.57 5.90
N PHE A 140 10.39 22.23 4.74
CA PHE A 140 10.69 22.94 3.49
C PHE A 140 10.22 24.38 3.51
N ASN A 141 9.03 24.64 4.06
CA ASN A 141 8.50 26.00 4.19
C ASN A 141 9.39 26.89 5.09
N MET A 142 9.86 26.34 6.21
CA MET A 142 10.81 27.04 7.10
C MET A 142 12.11 27.38 6.38
N LEU A 143 12.68 26.44 5.61
CA LEU A 143 13.86 26.69 4.80
C LEU A 143 13.64 27.78 3.74
N TYR A 144 12.49 27.74 3.07
CA TYR A 144 12.14 28.73 2.05
C TYR A 144 12.07 30.15 2.62
N HIS A 145 11.61 30.29 3.86
CA HIS A 145 11.55 31.57 4.57
C HIS A 145 12.87 31.95 5.31
N GLY A 146 13.96 31.24 5.01
CA GLY A 146 15.30 31.55 5.55
C GLY A 146 15.50 31.14 7.01
N THR A 147 14.58 30.36 7.59
CA THR A 147 14.71 29.82 8.94
C THR A 147 15.47 28.49 8.89
N ASN A 148 16.57 28.41 9.63
CA ASN A 148 17.41 27.21 9.61
C ASN A 148 16.76 26.09 10.45
N VAL A 149 16.24 25.09 9.79
CA VAL A 149 15.77 23.87 10.44
C VAL A 149 17.00 23.02 10.76
N GLY A 150 17.26 22.78 12.04
CA GLY A 150 18.45 22.02 12.47
C GLY A 150 18.50 20.63 11.82
N VAL A 151 19.71 20.16 11.48
CA VAL A 151 19.96 18.84 10.86
C VAL A 151 19.26 17.71 11.63
N GLY A 152 19.21 17.81 12.96
CA GLY A 152 18.56 16.82 13.82
C GLY A 152 17.06 16.64 13.50
N MET A 153 16.34 17.69 13.12
CA MET A 153 14.93 17.61 12.76
C MET A 153 14.72 16.89 11.43
N TRP A 154 15.60 17.10 10.44
CA TRP A 154 15.59 16.37 9.18
C TRP A 154 15.88 14.88 9.38
N VAL A 155 16.92 14.56 10.16
CA VAL A 155 17.28 13.17 10.47
C VAL A 155 16.13 12.48 11.20
N ALA A 156 15.52 13.11 12.20
CA ALA A 156 14.38 12.57 12.93
C ALA A 156 13.17 12.32 12.01
N THR A 157 12.87 13.24 11.09
CA THR A 157 11.77 13.08 10.12
C THR A 157 11.99 11.90 9.19
N VAL A 158 13.21 11.75 8.64
CA VAL A 158 13.56 10.64 7.74
C VAL A 158 13.53 9.31 8.48
N LEU A 159 14.12 9.22 9.67
CA LEU A 159 14.12 8.00 10.47
C LEU A 159 12.70 7.58 10.86
N ASN A 160 11.87 8.53 11.29
CA ASN A 160 10.46 8.27 11.63
C ASN A 160 9.71 7.70 10.41
N LEU A 161 9.90 8.29 9.23
CA LEU A 161 9.28 7.84 7.99
C LEU A 161 9.68 6.40 7.65
N ILE A 162 10.97 6.07 7.72
CA ILE A 162 11.48 4.72 7.44
C ILE A 162 10.91 3.72 8.45
N LEU A 163 11.07 3.98 9.74
CA LEU A 163 10.66 3.06 10.81
C LEU A 163 9.16 2.79 10.77
N PHE A 164 8.36 3.84 10.58
CA PHE A 164 6.91 3.68 10.52
C PHE A 164 6.47 2.81 9.33
N HIS A 165 7.02 3.05 8.13
CA HIS A 165 6.66 2.26 6.95
C HIS A 165 7.12 0.81 7.06
N MET A 166 8.27 0.56 7.68
CA MET A 166 8.72 -0.81 7.97
C MET A 166 7.77 -1.52 8.94
N LEU A 167 7.44 -0.89 10.08
CA LEU A 167 6.55 -1.48 11.08
C LEU A 167 5.16 -1.72 10.52
N PHE A 168 4.63 -0.78 9.74
CA PHE A 168 3.31 -0.92 9.12
C PHE A 168 3.28 -2.05 8.09
N SER A 169 4.30 -2.16 7.26
CA SER A 169 4.41 -3.27 6.29
C SER A 169 4.46 -4.62 6.98
N LEU A 170 5.22 -4.74 8.07
CA LEU A 170 5.26 -5.96 8.89
C LEU A 170 3.89 -6.28 9.51
N SER A 171 3.18 -5.28 10.02
CA SER A 171 1.84 -5.45 10.58
C SER A 171 0.84 -5.95 9.55
N LEU A 172 0.85 -5.41 8.32
CA LEU A 172 -0.02 -5.87 7.24
C LEU A 172 0.32 -7.29 6.76
N ILE A 173 1.60 -7.64 6.70
CA ILE A 173 2.03 -9.00 6.39
C ILE A 173 1.48 -9.97 7.43
N HIS A 174 1.56 -9.61 8.71
CA HIS A 174 1.05 -10.46 9.80
C HIS A 174 -0.48 -10.62 9.77
N ILE A 175 -1.23 -9.57 9.40
CA ILE A 175 -2.69 -9.62 9.25
C ILE A 175 -3.09 -10.48 8.04
N SER A 176 -2.32 -10.45 6.96
CA SER A 176 -2.59 -11.21 5.74
C SER A 176 -2.15 -12.68 5.81
N GLU A 177 -1.33 -13.05 6.81
CA GLU A 177 -1.00 -14.46 7.04
C GLU A 177 -2.23 -15.18 7.61
N PRO A 178 -2.71 -16.26 6.92
CA PRO A 178 -3.74 -17.08 7.50
C PRO A 178 -3.20 -17.70 8.79
N THR A 179 -3.84 -17.42 9.90
CA THR A 179 -3.62 -18.15 11.16
C THR A 179 -3.76 -19.63 10.86
N ARG A 180 -2.64 -20.35 10.88
CA ARG A 180 -2.60 -21.80 10.78
C ARG A 180 -3.16 -22.41 12.06
#